data_bf8e6b190d2acc86fe73b80aeaf0ec01
#
_entry.id   bf8e6b190d2acc86fe73b80aeaf0ec01
#
_cell.length_a   1.000
_cell.length_b   1.000
_cell.length_c   1.000
_cell.angle_alpha   90.00
_cell.angle_beta   90.00
_cell.angle_gamma   90.00
#
_symmetry.space_group_name_H-M   'P 1'
#
loop_
_entity.id
_entity.type
_entity.pdbx_description
1 polymer ?
#
loop_
_entity_poly.entity_id
_entity_poly.type
_entity_poly.pdbx_seq_one_letter_code
_entity_poly.pdbx_strand_id
1 'polypeptide(L)'
;NPGNSGGPLINMRGEVVGINSQIYSRSGGFMGISFAIPMDEAIRVSDQLRATGKVSRGRIGVQIGPVDKEVAESIGLGSATGALVSAVEPDSPAAKAGLQAGDVIVQFNGTKIDKVSDLPRLVGNTKPGSKASLTIFRRGKQQQLSITVADVPADESQVAQAPEASGATANAKTLGLRVTDLTAAQKKALGVRGGVQVAEASGPAARAGMRPGDVVLAIANTEVASVKDFEAALAKADQSKPVNVLVRRDAWAQYLLIRPQK
;
A
#
# COMPACT_ATOMS: atom_id res chain seq x y z
N ASN A 1 8.66 -25.47 19.22
CA ASN A 1 8.23 -25.64 20.59
C ASN A 1 8.88 -24.59 21.47
N PRO A 2 8.27 -24.22 22.59
CA PRO A 2 8.89 -23.35 23.59
C PRO A 2 10.30 -23.85 23.96
N GLY A 3 11.24 -22.92 24.15
CA GLY A 3 12.63 -23.21 24.44
C GLY A 3 13.58 -23.20 23.24
N ASN A 4 13.09 -23.20 22.02
CA ASN A 4 13.92 -23.16 20.80
C ASN A 4 14.26 -21.73 20.33
N SER A 5 13.59 -20.71 20.85
CA SER A 5 13.86 -19.30 20.49
C SER A 5 15.30 -18.92 20.84
N GLY A 6 16.00 -18.28 19.89
CA GLY A 6 17.42 -17.96 19.98
C GLY A 6 18.36 -19.07 19.53
N GLY A 7 17.88 -20.30 19.37
CA GLY A 7 18.66 -21.42 18.85
C GLY A 7 18.84 -21.35 17.33
N PRO A 8 19.88 -22.00 16.78
CA PRO A 8 20.18 -22.00 15.35
C PRO A 8 19.18 -22.83 14.55
N LEU A 9 18.84 -22.37 13.36
CA LEU A 9 18.21 -23.14 12.30
C LEU A 9 19.33 -23.65 11.37
N ILE A 10 19.51 -24.96 11.29
CA ILE A 10 20.64 -25.59 10.58
C ILE A 10 20.11 -26.34 9.35
N ASN A 11 20.79 -26.21 8.23
CA ASN A 11 20.48 -26.95 7.00
C ASN A 11 21.17 -28.33 6.99
N MET A 12 20.90 -29.14 5.95
CA MET A 12 21.47 -30.49 5.80
C MET A 12 22.99 -30.52 5.57
N ARG A 13 23.62 -29.35 5.33
CA ARG A 13 25.09 -29.23 5.21
C ARG A 13 25.75 -28.82 6.53
N GLY A 14 24.97 -28.70 7.61
CA GLY A 14 25.47 -28.24 8.92
C GLY A 14 25.67 -26.72 9.02
N GLU A 15 25.19 -25.94 8.06
CA GLU A 15 25.31 -24.48 8.06
C GLU A 15 24.14 -23.86 8.81
N VAL A 16 24.43 -22.83 9.62
CA VAL A 16 23.38 -22.02 10.28
C VAL A 16 22.78 -21.07 9.26
N VAL A 17 21.50 -21.25 8.93
CA VAL A 17 20.76 -20.46 7.94
C VAL A 17 19.83 -19.44 8.58
N GLY A 18 19.61 -19.52 9.89
CA GLY A 18 18.77 -18.58 10.63
C GLY A 18 18.79 -18.81 12.12
N ILE A 19 18.09 -17.93 12.84
CA ILE A 19 17.87 -17.98 14.28
C ILE A 19 16.39 -18.15 14.56
N ASN A 20 16.00 -19.20 15.29
CA ASN A 20 14.61 -19.45 15.65
C ASN A 20 14.06 -18.28 16.48
N SER A 21 12.91 -17.75 16.10
CA SER A 21 12.32 -16.55 16.70
C SER A 21 11.04 -16.88 17.47
N GLN A 22 9.99 -17.25 16.79
CA GLN A 22 8.68 -17.45 17.38
C GLN A 22 7.86 -18.49 16.61
N ILE A 23 6.77 -18.96 17.23
CA ILE A 23 5.76 -19.77 16.57
C ILE A 23 4.45 -19.00 16.47
N TYR A 24 3.64 -19.30 15.44
CA TYR A 24 2.25 -18.89 15.44
C TYR A 24 1.46 -19.88 16.31
N SER A 25 0.83 -19.38 17.39
CA SER A 25 0.08 -20.22 18.31
C SER A 25 -1.08 -19.46 18.93
N ARG A 26 -2.23 -20.12 19.04
CA ARG A 26 -3.40 -19.65 19.80
C ARG A 26 -3.48 -20.28 21.19
N SER A 27 -2.79 -21.40 21.42
CA SER A 27 -2.85 -22.22 22.63
C SER A 27 -1.52 -22.37 23.35
N GLY A 28 -0.45 -21.70 22.86
CA GLY A 28 0.92 -21.85 23.35
C GLY A 28 1.69 -23.04 22.76
N GLY A 29 1.01 -23.98 22.08
CA GLY A 29 1.64 -25.10 21.39
C GLY A 29 1.92 -24.82 19.91
N PHE A 30 2.77 -25.66 19.28
CA PHE A 30 3.09 -25.55 17.85
C PHE A 30 1.86 -25.90 16.98
N MET A 31 1.49 -25.01 16.06
CA MET A 31 0.35 -25.15 15.15
C MET A 31 0.78 -25.22 13.67
N GLY A 32 1.98 -25.73 13.39
CA GLY A 32 2.48 -25.91 12.02
C GLY A 32 3.25 -24.71 11.43
N ILE A 33 3.28 -23.55 12.10
CA ILE A 33 3.99 -22.36 11.62
C ILE A 33 5.02 -21.90 12.65
N SER A 34 6.27 -21.76 12.21
CA SER A 34 7.36 -21.17 12.96
C SER A 34 8.11 -20.15 12.10
N PHE A 35 8.74 -19.20 12.77
CA PHE A 35 9.50 -18.13 12.15
C PHE A 35 10.96 -18.19 12.60
N ALA A 36 11.86 -17.88 11.68
CA ALA A 36 13.28 -17.69 11.95
C ALA A 36 13.75 -16.38 11.31
N ILE A 37 14.74 -15.75 11.95
CA ILE A 37 15.46 -14.60 11.40
C ILE A 37 16.53 -15.14 10.46
N PRO A 38 16.56 -14.78 9.15
CA PRO A 38 17.63 -15.20 8.25
C PRO A 38 19.01 -14.78 8.77
N MET A 39 20.04 -15.59 8.50
CA MET A 39 21.37 -15.39 9.08
C MET A 39 22.05 -14.11 8.59
N ASP A 40 21.82 -13.70 7.33
CA ASP A 40 22.31 -12.44 6.78
C ASP A 40 21.74 -11.23 7.55
N GLU A 41 20.47 -11.26 7.91
CA GLU A 41 19.85 -10.22 8.74
C GLU A 41 20.40 -10.23 10.17
N ALA A 42 20.60 -11.41 10.77
CA ALA A 42 21.15 -11.53 12.11
C ALA A 42 22.59 -10.97 12.19
N ILE A 43 23.43 -11.27 11.21
CA ILE A 43 24.78 -10.72 11.09
C ILE A 43 24.75 -9.21 10.98
N ARG A 44 23.94 -8.66 10.06
CA ARG A 44 23.80 -7.23 9.87
C ARG A 44 23.40 -6.49 11.14
N VAL A 45 22.43 -7.03 11.88
CA VAL A 45 21.97 -6.45 13.16
C VAL A 45 23.07 -6.53 14.22
N SER A 46 23.76 -7.68 14.33
CA SER A 46 24.87 -7.86 15.25
C SER A 46 26.01 -6.86 14.99
N ASP A 47 26.37 -6.65 13.73
CA ASP A 47 27.42 -5.70 13.35
C ASP A 47 27.04 -4.26 13.70
N GLN A 48 25.79 -3.86 13.49
CA GLN A 48 25.30 -2.54 13.92
C GLN A 48 25.35 -2.36 15.44
N LEU A 49 24.92 -3.37 16.19
CA LEU A 49 24.94 -3.35 17.65
C LEU A 49 26.38 -3.25 18.17
N ARG A 50 27.32 -3.99 17.58
CA ARG A 50 28.75 -3.92 17.93
C ARG A 50 29.35 -2.55 17.64
N ALA A 51 29.00 -1.96 16.49
CA ALA A 51 29.57 -0.70 16.04
C ALA A 51 29.00 0.53 16.78
N THR A 52 27.70 0.53 17.08
CA THR A 52 26.97 1.74 17.51
C THR A 52 26.10 1.55 18.75
N GLY A 53 25.92 0.32 19.24
CA GLY A 53 24.99 -0.03 20.32
C GLY A 53 23.51 0.10 19.93
N LYS A 54 23.20 0.40 18.67
CA LYS A 54 21.83 0.64 18.17
C LYS A 54 21.60 -0.05 16.85
N VAL A 55 20.36 -0.48 16.61
CA VAL A 55 19.90 -0.94 15.30
C VAL A 55 19.15 0.21 14.64
N SER A 56 19.68 0.69 13.53
CA SER A 56 19.03 1.70 12.69
C SER A 56 18.33 1.04 11.52
N ARG A 57 17.08 1.35 11.30
CA ARG A 57 16.26 0.80 10.21
C ARG A 57 15.71 1.92 9.35
N GLY A 58 15.90 1.76 8.04
CA GLY A 58 15.33 2.69 7.09
C GLY A 58 13.80 2.62 7.07
N ARG A 59 13.17 3.80 6.95
CA ARG A 59 11.73 3.97 6.79
C ARG A 59 11.43 4.99 5.71
N ILE A 60 10.37 4.78 4.96
CA ILE A 60 9.90 5.75 3.95
C ILE A 60 8.49 6.29 4.25
N GLY A 61 7.75 5.70 5.18
CA GLY A 61 6.43 6.18 5.61
C GLY A 61 5.33 5.85 4.61
N VAL A 62 5.20 4.58 4.25
CA VAL A 62 4.11 4.06 3.41
C VAL A 62 3.48 2.84 4.06
N GLN A 63 2.18 2.69 3.85
CA GLN A 63 1.48 1.44 4.06
C GLN A 63 1.34 0.74 2.71
N ILE A 64 1.61 -0.55 2.67
CA ILE A 64 1.66 -1.32 1.43
C ILE A 64 0.82 -2.59 1.52
N GLY A 65 0.37 -3.06 0.36
CA GLY A 65 -0.35 -4.31 0.19
C GLY A 65 0.11 -5.07 -1.06
N PRO A 66 -0.35 -6.31 -1.23
CA PRO A 66 -0.12 -7.08 -2.45
C PRO A 66 -0.84 -6.46 -3.65
N VAL A 67 -0.37 -6.78 -4.84
CA VAL A 67 -1.04 -6.45 -6.10
C VAL A 67 -1.73 -7.71 -6.59
N ASP A 68 -3.07 -7.71 -6.65
CA ASP A 68 -3.83 -8.82 -7.21
C ASP A 68 -3.70 -8.87 -8.74
N LYS A 69 -3.80 -10.08 -9.32
CA LYS A 69 -3.61 -10.29 -10.76
C LYS A 69 -4.61 -9.49 -11.60
N GLU A 70 -5.89 -9.51 -11.23
CA GLU A 70 -6.94 -8.75 -11.94
C GLU A 70 -6.68 -7.23 -11.86
N VAL A 71 -6.17 -6.74 -10.71
CA VAL A 71 -5.77 -5.34 -10.53
C VAL A 71 -4.58 -5.01 -11.43
N ALA A 72 -3.52 -5.84 -11.43
CA ALA A 72 -2.33 -5.63 -12.25
C ALA A 72 -2.68 -5.53 -13.74
N GLU A 73 -3.54 -6.43 -14.24
CA GLU A 73 -4.02 -6.42 -15.61
C GLU A 73 -4.84 -5.16 -15.92
N SER A 74 -5.75 -4.77 -15.01
CA SER A 74 -6.66 -3.64 -15.21
C SER A 74 -5.96 -2.28 -15.23
N ILE A 75 -4.87 -2.12 -14.46
CA ILE A 75 -4.07 -0.88 -14.47
C ILE A 75 -3.00 -0.87 -15.56
N GLY A 76 -2.77 -2.01 -16.25
CA GLY A 76 -1.76 -2.14 -17.29
C GLY A 76 -0.35 -2.48 -16.78
N LEU A 77 -0.20 -2.98 -15.56
CA LEU A 77 1.09 -3.39 -14.98
C LEU A 77 1.62 -4.70 -15.62
N GLY A 78 0.73 -5.56 -16.13
CA GLY A 78 1.06 -6.79 -16.82
C GLY A 78 1.38 -7.99 -15.92
N SER A 79 1.84 -7.79 -14.69
CA SER A 79 2.14 -8.87 -13.73
C SER A 79 1.79 -8.45 -12.30
N ALA A 80 1.37 -9.42 -11.48
CA ALA A 80 1.02 -9.20 -10.07
C ALA A 80 2.28 -9.11 -9.18
N THR A 81 3.19 -8.18 -9.51
CA THR A 81 4.44 -7.94 -8.79
C THR A 81 4.49 -6.51 -8.27
N GLY A 82 5.33 -6.26 -7.28
CA GLY A 82 5.47 -4.96 -6.65
C GLY A 82 4.73 -4.84 -5.32
N ALA A 83 4.78 -3.67 -4.74
CA ALA A 83 4.09 -3.29 -3.51
C ALA A 83 3.10 -2.15 -3.79
N LEU A 84 1.80 -2.42 -3.66
CA LEU A 84 0.76 -1.42 -3.81
C LEU A 84 0.78 -0.48 -2.59
N VAL A 85 0.96 0.81 -2.83
CA VAL A 85 0.88 1.85 -1.79
C VAL A 85 -0.60 2.08 -1.44
N SER A 86 -1.01 1.65 -0.27
CA SER A 86 -2.37 1.85 0.25
C SER A 86 -2.51 3.18 1.01
N ALA A 87 -1.45 3.65 1.65
CA ALA A 87 -1.42 4.96 2.27
C ALA A 87 0.01 5.53 2.30
N VAL A 88 0.10 6.85 2.33
CA VAL A 88 1.35 7.62 2.52
C VAL A 88 1.19 8.46 3.76
N GLU A 89 2.12 8.32 4.70
CA GLU A 89 2.09 9.09 5.94
C GLU A 89 2.41 10.57 5.67
N PRO A 90 1.68 11.49 6.28
CA PRO A 90 2.00 12.92 6.19
C PRO A 90 3.45 13.19 6.63
N ASP A 91 4.08 14.18 6.00
CA ASP A 91 5.45 14.63 6.30
C ASP A 91 6.56 13.58 6.17
N SER A 92 6.20 12.36 5.76
CA SER A 92 7.13 11.24 5.54
C SER A 92 8.07 11.48 4.34
N PRO A 93 9.19 10.73 4.25
CA PRO A 93 10.01 10.69 3.05
C PRO A 93 9.20 10.39 1.77
N ALA A 94 8.23 9.48 1.85
CA ALA A 94 7.37 9.12 0.73
C ALA A 94 6.49 10.30 0.28
N ALA A 95 5.88 11.02 1.22
CA ALA A 95 5.10 12.21 0.91
C ALA A 95 5.96 13.30 0.24
N LYS A 96 7.16 13.55 0.77
CA LYS A 96 8.12 14.52 0.21
C LYS A 96 8.62 14.12 -1.17
N ALA A 97 8.78 12.83 -1.45
CA ALA A 97 9.15 12.30 -2.76
C ALA A 97 8.00 12.30 -3.78
N GLY A 98 6.76 12.61 -3.35
CA GLY A 98 5.59 12.66 -4.21
C GLY A 98 4.95 11.29 -4.48
N LEU A 99 5.20 10.27 -3.63
CA LEU A 99 4.45 9.03 -3.63
C LEU A 99 2.98 9.29 -3.29
N GLN A 100 2.09 8.51 -3.88
CA GLN A 100 0.65 8.61 -3.71
C GLN A 100 0.04 7.24 -3.43
N ALA A 101 -1.09 7.23 -2.74
CA ALA A 101 -1.91 6.02 -2.65
C ALA A 101 -2.35 5.59 -4.07
N GLY A 102 -2.28 4.29 -4.34
CA GLY A 102 -2.51 3.71 -5.66
C GLY A 102 -1.26 3.54 -6.52
N ASP A 103 -0.09 4.06 -6.13
CA ASP A 103 1.17 3.71 -6.78
C ASP A 103 1.53 2.24 -6.53
N VAL A 104 2.16 1.60 -7.49
CA VAL A 104 2.80 0.30 -7.27
C VAL A 104 4.30 0.49 -7.34
N ILE A 105 5.01 0.22 -6.25
CA ILE A 105 6.47 0.27 -6.22
C ILE A 105 6.99 -1.03 -6.83
N VAL A 106 7.67 -0.94 -7.98
CA VAL A 106 8.16 -2.10 -8.74
C VAL A 106 9.67 -2.31 -8.60
N GLN A 107 10.43 -1.25 -8.23
CA GLN A 107 11.85 -1.37 -7.91
C GLN A 107 12.26 -0.40 -6.81
N PHE A 108 13.26 -0.80 -6.02
CA PHE A 108 13.94 0.02 -5.02
C PHE A 108 15.46 -0.10 -5.24
N ASN A 109 16.16 1.00 -5.48
CA ASN A 109 17.58 1.05 -5.82
C ASN A 109 17.99 0.06 -6.94
N GLY A 110 17.14 -0.05 -7.99
CA GLY A 110 17.36 -0.96 -9.11
C GLY A 110 17.00 -2.43 -8.82
N THR A 111 16.76 -2.80 -7.57
CA THR A 111 16.33 -4.15 -7.19
C THR A 111 14.82 -4.28 -7.40
N LYS A 112 14.40 -5.30 -8.13
CA LYS A 112 13.00 -5.63 -8.37
C LYS A 112 12.27 -5.97 -7.09
N ILE A 113 11.00 -5.58 -7.01
CA ILE A 113 10.05 -5.96 -5.97
C ILE A 113 9.12 -7.03 -6.56
N ASP A 114 9.40 -8.28 -6.30
CA ASP A 114 8.55 -9.40 -6.76
C ASP A 114 7.40 -9.67 -5.80
N LYS A 115 7.64 -9.49 -4.50
CA LYS A 115 6.66 -9.67 -3.43
C LYS A 115 6.58 -8.42 -2.56
N VAL A 116 5.41 -8.17 -1.98
CA VAL A 116 5.20 -7.04 -1.07
C VAL A 116 6.21 -7.00 0.09
N SER A 117 6.66 -8.16 0.57
CA SER A 117 7.65 -8.29 1.65
C SER A 117 9.07 -7.85 1.27
N ASP A 118 9.38 -7.74 -0.02
CA ASP A 118 10.73 -7.31 -0.46
C ASP A 118 10.99 -5.85 -0.14
N LEU A 119 9.97 -4.99 -0.29
CA LEU A 119 10.13 -3.56 -0.06
C LEU A 119 10.52 -3.21 1.38
N PRO A 120 9.84 -3.69 2.44
CA PRO A 120 10.25 -3.43 3.83
C PRO A 120 11.67 -3.91 4.12
N ARG A 121 12.07 -5.07 3.58
CA ARG A 121 13.41 -5.61 3.73
C ARG A 121 14.46 -4.71 3.07
N LEU A 122 14.26 -4.29 1.83
CA LEU A 122 15.18 -3.42 1.11
C LEU A 122 15.29 -2.03 1.74
N VAL A 123 14.15 -1.43 2.11
CA VAL A 123 14.11 -0.13 2.79
C VAL A 123 14.76 -0.22 4.17
N GLY A 124 14.42 -1.23 4.96
CA GLY A 124 14.96 -1.43 6.31
C GLY A 124 16.49 -1.64 6.31
N ASN A 125 17.03 -2.25 5.24
CA ASN A 125 18.47 -2.46 5.07
C ASN A 125 19.21 -1.22 4.52
N THR A 126 18.48 -0.18 4.12
CA THR A 126 19.08 1.06 3.61
C THR A 126 19.39 2.01 4.76
N LYS A 127 20.62 2.54 4.78
CA LYS A 127 21.08 3.47 5.83
C LYS A 127 20.18 4.71 5.86
N PRO A 128 19.61 5.09 7.02
CA PRO A 128 18.90 6.36 7.17
C PRO A 128 19.77 7.55 6.74
N GLY A 129 19.13 8.57 6.15
CA GLY A 129 19.79 9.73 5.58
C GLY A 129 20.32 9.53 4.14
N SER A 130 20.39 8.30 3.64
CA SER A 130 20.82 8.04 2.27
C SER A 130 19.70 8.28 1.25
N LYS A 131 20.09 8.71 0.04
CA LYS A 131 19.18 8.81 -1.10
C LYS A 131 19.00 7.44 -1.73
N ALA A 132 17.77 7.11 -2.08
CA ALA A 132 17.38 5.90 -2.78
C ALA A 132 16.52 6.24 -4.00
N SER A 133 16.54 5.39 -5.02
CA SER A 133 15.68 5.50 -6.19
C SER A 133 14.50 4.55 -6.06
N LEU A 134 13.31 5.02 -6.40
CA LEU A 134 12.08 4.24 -6.53
C LEU A 134 11.65 4.22 -7.98
N THR A 135 11.38 3.06 -8.53
CA THR A 135 10.60 2.95 -9.77
C THR A 135 9.18 2.58 -9.39
N ILE A 136 8.25 3.42 -9.74
CA ILE A 136 6.82 3.23 -9.47
C ILE A 136 6.04 3.08 -10.76
N PHE A 137 4.91 2.39 -10.67
CA PHE A 137 3.89 2.34 -11.71
C PHE A 137 2.68 3.12 -11.22
N ARG A 138 2.32 4.19 -11.94
CA ARG A 138 1.22 5.10 -11.62
C ARG A 138 0.36 5.29 -12.85
N ARG A 139 -0.92 4.91 -12.77
CA ARG A 139 -1.94 5.20 -13.80
C ARG A 139 -1.49 4.81 -15.22
N GLY A 140 -1.02 3.58 -15.38
CA GLY A 140 -0.58 3.05 -16.68
C GLY A 140 0.82 3.49 -17.13
N LYS A 141 1.56 4.24 -16.30
CA LYS A 141 2.91 4.75 -16.64
C LYS A 141 3.93 4.45 -15.55
N GLN A 142 5.13 4.08 -16.00
CA GLN A 142 6.27 3.92 -15.10
C GLN A 142 6.94 5.29 -14.87
N GLN A 143 7.33 5.57 -13.61
CA GLN A 143 7.99 6.80 -13.21
C GLN A 143 9.12 6.50 -12.23
N GLN A 144 10.16 7.33 -12.22
CA GLN A 144 11.22 7.27 -11.22
C GLN A 144 11.08 8.43 -10.23
N LEU A 145 11.23 8.10 -8.94
CA LEU A 145 11.25 9.06 -7.85
C LEU A 145 12.54 8.90 -7.06
N SER A 146 13.06 10.00 -6.53
CA SER A 146 14.16 10.00 -5.57
C SER A 146 13.62 10.21 -4.17
N ILE A 147 14.05 9.38 -3.22
CA ILE A 147 13.59 9.44 -1.83
C ILE A 147 14.79 9.43 -0.88
N THR A 148 14.71 10.20 0.20
CA THR A 148 15.69 10.12 1.29
C THR A 148 15.13 9.25 2.39
N VAL A 149 15.76 8.13 2.68
CA VAL A 149 15.30 7.18 3.70
C VAL A 149 15.45 7.81 5.09
N ALA A 150 14.41 7.76 5.91
CA ALA A 150 14.46 8.22 7.30
C ALA A 150 14.78 7.08 8.27
N ASP A 151 15.12 7.40 9.50
CA ASP A 151 15.18 6.44 10.60
C ASP A 151 13.78 6.14 11.13
N VAL A 152 13.58 4.96 11.70
CA VAL A 152 12.33 4.61 12.39
C VAL A 152 12.31 5.34 13.75
N PRO A 153 11.32 6.22 14.02
CA PRO A 153 11.17 6.83 15.33
C PRO A 153 10.94 5.75 16.41
N ALA A 154 11.45 6.00 17.62
CA ALA A 154 11.37 5.02 18.73
C ALA A 154 9.95 4.82 19.29
N ASP A 155 8.98 5.67 18.92
CA ASP A 155 7.56 5.56 19.30
C ASP A 155 6.67 6.30 18.33
N GLU A 156 5.63 5.62 17.79
CA GLU A 156 4.36 6.29 17.45
C GLU A 156 3.30 5.28 16.99
N SER A 157 2.28 5.13 17.85
CA SER A 157 0.97 4.56 17.53
C SER A 157 -0.06 5.69 17.62
N GLN A 158 -0.60 6.18 16.50
CA GLN A 158 -1.80 7.02 16.51
C GLN A 158 -2.73 6.73 15.33
N VAL A 159 -3.99 6.49 15.66
CA VAL A 159 -5.13 6.29 14.74
C VAL A 159 -6.02 7.53 14.82
N ALA A 160 -6.39 8.13 13.69
CA ALA A 160 -7.28 9.30 13.60
C ALA A 160 -8.63 8.95 12.96
N GLN A 161 -9.73 9.49 13.51
CA GLN A 161 -11.13 9.35 13.08
C GLN A 161 -11.57 10.46 12.09
N ALA A 162 -12.56 10.15 11.24
CA ALA A 162 -13.07 11.00 10.16
C ALA A 162 -14.39 11.72 10.46
N PRO A 163 -14.66 12.92 9.90
CA PRO A 163 -15.95 13.64 9.96
C PRO A 163 -16.75 13.61 8.64
N GLU A 164 -18.07 13.89 8.74
CA GLU A 164 -19.10 13.76 7.72
C GLU A 164 -19.14 14.87 6.64
N ALA A 165 -19.80 14.59 5.50
CA ALA A 165 -19.71 15.32 4.23
C ALA A 165 -20.96 16.11 3.82
N SER A 166 -20.76 17.21 3.05
CA SER A 166 -21.76 17.93 2.27
C SER A 166 -21.15 18.54 1.01
N GLY A 167 -21.65 18.19 -0.19
CA GLY A 167 -21.14 18.71 -1.47
C GLY A 167 -22.01 18.31 -2.66
N ALA A 168 -21.69 18.80 -3.88
CA ALA A 168 -22.37 18.50 -5.14
C ALA A 168 -22.46 16.98 -5.39
N THR A 169 -23.56 16.51 -6.03
CA THR A 169 -23.89 15.09 -6.15
C THR A 169 -23.95 14.66 -7.62
N ALA A 170 -23.36 13.52 -7.97
CA ALA A 170 -23.56 12.85 -9.27
C ALA A 170 -24.05 11.42 -9.11
N ASN A 171 -24.84 10.95 -10.08
CA ASN A 171 -25.38 9.60 -10.16
C ASN A 171 -24.81 8.83 -11.35
N ALA A 172 -24.01 7.81 -11.10
CA ALA A 172 -23.54 6.86 -12.10
C ALA A 172 -24.41 5.59 -12.10
N LYS A 173 -25.55 5.63 -12.79
CA LYS A 173 -26.54 4.52 -12.79
C LYS A 173 -25.96 3.19 -13.28
N THR A 174 -25.07 3.21 -14.28
CA THR A 174 -24.43 2.02 -14.86
C THR A 174 -23.52 1.27 -13.89
N LEU A 175 -22.92 1.98 -12.95
CA LEU A 175 -22.08 1.38 -11.89
C LEU A 175 -22.85 1.23 -10.57
N GLY A 176 -24.00 1.86 -10.42
CA GLY A 176 -24.75 1.88 -9.15
C GLY A 176 -24.11 2.77 -8.08
N LEU A 177 -23.53 3.91 -8.48
CA LEU A 177 -22.85 4.86 -7.61
C LEU A 177 -23.55 6.22 -7.59
N ARG A 178 -23.71 6.77 -6.38
CA ARG A 178 -23.99 8.18 -6.15
C ARG A 178 -22.81 8.77 -5.36
N VAL A 179 -22.23 9.84 -5.89
CA VAL A 179 -21.04 10.46 -5.33
C VAL A 179 -21.26 11.94 -5.07
N THR A 180 -20.48 12.49 -4.13
CA THR A 180 -20.47 13.92 -3.76
C THR A 180 -19.06 14.44 -3.74
N ASP A 181 -18.88 15.75 -3.98
CA ASP A 181 -17.57 16.40 -3.84
C ASP A 181 -17.10 16.39 -2.38
N LEU A 182 -15.78 16.23 -2.20
CA LEU A 182 -15.14 16.42 -0.89
C LEU A 182 -14.99 17.91 -0.58
N THR A 183 -15.33 18.31 0.62
CA THR A 183 -15.02 19.65 1.14
C THR A 183 -13.50 19.83 1.33
N ALA A 184 -13.05 21.09 1.39
CA ALA A 184 -11.64 21.40 1.66
C ALA A 184 -11.16 20.83 3.01
N ALA A 185 -12.02 20.83 4.02
CA ALA A 185 -11.75 20.25 5.33
C ALA A 185 -11.55 18.73 5.25
N GLN A 186 -12.40 18.03 4.49
CA GLN A 186 -12.30 16.59 4.29
C GLN A 186 -11.05 16.19 3.49
N LYS A 187 -10.71 16.93 2.41
CA LYS A 187 -9.47 16.72 1.65
C LYS A 187 -8.25 16.82 2.55
N LYS A 188 -8.22 17.84 3.44
CA LYS A 188 -7.15 18.02 4.42
C LYS A 188 -7.11 16.90 5.46
N ALA A 189 -8.25 16.53 6.04
CA ALA A 189 -8.34 15.46 7.04
C ALA A 189 -7.92 14.10 6.47
N LEU A 190 -8.32 13.83 5.23
CA LEU A 190 -7.96 12.59 4.52
C LEU A 190 -6.55 12.63 3.89
N GLY A 191 -5.87 13.78 3.87
CA GLY A 191 -4.56 13.91 3.21
C GLY A 191 -4.60 13.62 1.71
N VAL A 192 -5.72 13.94 1.03
CA VAL A 192 -5.89 13.74 -0.41
C VAL A 192 -5.96 15.07 -1.16
N ARG A 193 -5.46 15.09 -2.39
CA ARG A 193 -5.50 16.30 -3.24
C ARG A 193 -6.86 16.52 -3.88
N GLY A 194 -7.62 15.44 -4.09
CA GLY A 194 -8.94 15.42 -4.72
C GLY A 194 -9.67 14.13 -4.38
N GLY A 195 -10.81 13.94 -5.02
CA GLY A 195 -11.64 12.75 -4.86
C GLY A 195 -13.12 13.11 -4.70
N VAL A 196 -13.96 12.11 -4.84
CA VAL A 196 -15.40 12.20 -4.57
C VAL A 196 -15.81 11.14 -3.57
N GLN A 197 -16.67 11.52 -2.62
CA GLN A 197 -17.18 10.59 -1.62
C GLN A 197 -18.37 9.82 -2.16
N VAL A 198 -18.41 8.52 -1.91
CA VAL A 198 -19.55 7.66 -2.22
C VAL A 198 -20.65 7.93 -1.18
N ALA A 199 -21.75 8.51 -1.64
CA ALA A 199 -22.95 8.72 -0.84
C ALA A 199 -23.81 7.45 -0.81
N GLU A 200 -23.84 6.71 -1.94
CA GLU A 200 -24.61 5.48 -2.05
C GLU A 200 -23.92 4.53 -3.04
N ALA A 201 -23.88 3.24 -2.70
CA ALA A 201 -23.39 2.17 -3.55
C ALA A 201 -24.48 1.09 -3.67
N SER A 202 -24.83 0.74 -4.91
CA SER A 202 -25.84 -0.27 -5.22
C SER A 202 -25.39 -1.12 -6.41
N GLY A 203 -26.11 -2.20 -6.70
CA GLY A 203 -25.86 -3.03 -7.88
C GLY A 203 -24.40 -3.47 -8.07
N PRO A 204 -23.76 -3.14 -9.20
CA PRO A 204 -22.38 -3.53 -9.50
C PRO A 204 -21.36 -3.03 -8.50
N ALA A 205 -21.47 -1.77 -8.06
CA ALA A 205 -20.53 -1.18 -7.10
C ALA A 205 -20.60 -1.86 -5.72
N ALA A 206 -21.80 -2.11 -5.23
CA ALA A 206 -22.00 -2.83 -3.97
C ALA A 206 -21.45 -4.27 -4.04
N ARG A 207 -21.64 -4.97 -5.17
CA ARG A 207 -21.05 -6.31 -5.39
C ARG A 207 -19.53 -6.30 -5.44
N ALA A 208 -18.93 -5.21 -5.93
CA ALA A 208 -17.48 -5.02 -5.92
C ALA A 208 -16.92 -4.64 -4.52
N GLY A 209 -17.79 -4.52 -3.50
CA GLY A 209 -17.40 -4.22 -2.15
C GLY A 209 -17.29 -2.72 -1.82
N MET A 210 -17.80 -1.84 -2.71
CA MET A 210 -17.87 -0.40 -2.45
C MET A 210 -18.95 -0.09 -1.41
N ARG A 211 -18.68 0.90 -0.56
CA ARG A 211 -19.58 1.27 0.56
C ARG A 211 -19.77 2.79 0.60
N PRO A 212 -20.90 3.25 1.15
CA PRO A 212 -21.06 4.65 1.52
C PRO A 212 -19.90 5.11 2.44
N GLY A 213 -19.39 6.31 2.22
CA GLY A 213 -18.22 6.85 2.92
C GLY A 213 -16.88 6.61 2.22
N ASP A 214 -16.78 5.65 1.30
CA ASP A 214 -15.58 5.46 0.49
C ASP A 214 -15.29 6.71 -0.36
N VAL A 215 -14.01 6.97 -0.61
CA VAL A 215 -13.58 8.09 -1.47
C VAL A 215 -12.97 7.56 -2.75
N VAL A 216 -13.57 7.89 -3.90
CA VAL A 216 -13.02 7.54 -5.23
C VAL A 216 -11.93 8.54 -5.59
N LEU A 217 -10.72 8.04 -5.86
CA LEU A 217 -9.53 8.83 -6.21
C LEU A 217 -9.19 8.74 -7.71
N ALA A 218 -9.52 7.62 -8.37
CA ALA A 218 -9.32 7.43 -9.80
C ALA A 218 -10.29 6.41 -10.38
N ILE A 219 -10.60 6.52 -11.67
CA ILE A 219 -11.39 5.58 -12.48
C ILE A 219 -10.63 5.31 -13.77
N ALA A 220 -10.47 4.04 -14.14
CA ALA A 220 -9.83 3.62 -15.40
C ALA A 220 -8.50 4.37 -15.64
N ASN A 221 -7.64 4.45 -14.62
CA ASN A 221 -6.37 5.18 -14.62
C ASN A 221 -6.47 6.72 -14.77
N THR A 222 -7.68 7.29 -14.73
CA THR A 222 -7.92 8.74 -14.77
C THR A 222 -8.16 9.25 -13.35
N GLU A 223 -7.42 10.29 -12.94
CA GLU A 223 -7.58 10.92 -11.63
C GLU A 223 -8.94 11.60 -11.53
N VAL A 224 -9.55 11.49 -10.35
CA VAL A 224 -10.82 12.14 -10.03
C VAL A 224 -10.56 13.12 -8.90
N ALA A 225 -10.71 14.43 -9.18
CA ALA A 225 -10.58 15.48 -8.18
C ALA A 225 -11.92 16.08 -7.76
N SER A 226 -12.94 15.93 -8.63
CA SER A 226 -14.29 16.48 -8.47
C SER A 226 -15.34 15.54 -9.09
N VAL A 227 -16.61 15.81 -8.79
CA VAL A 227 -17.76 15.14 -9.42
C VAL A 227 -17.72 15.26 -10.95
N LYS A 228 -17.31 16.41 -11.47
CA LYS A 228 -17.16 16.63 -12.92
C LYS A 228 -16.09 15.71 -13.53
N ASP A 229 -14.96 15.53 -12.83
CA ASP A 229 -13.90 14.64 -13.29
C ASP A 229 -14.34 13.16 -13.21
N PHE A 230 -15.12 12.81 -12.19
CA PHE A 230 -15.73 11.50 -12.05
C PHE A 230 -16.60 11.13 -13.24
N GLU A 231 -17.51 12.04 -13.65
CA GLU A 231 -18.38 11.86 -14.82
C GLU A 231 -17.57 11.75 -16.11
N ALA A 232 -16.57 12.61 -16.28
CA ALA A 232 -15.71 12.61 -17.47
C ALA A 232 -14.84 11.34 -17.55
N ALA A 233 -14.33 10.85 -16.44
CA ALA A 233 -13.55 9.61 -16.37
C ALA A 233 -14.44 8.40 -16.70
N LEU A 234 -15.65 8.37 -16.15
CA LEU A 234 -16.62 7.31 -16.39
C LEU A 234 -17.09 7.25 -17.86
N ALA A 235 -17.30 8.41 -18.49
CA ALA A 235 -17.68 8.49 -19.90
C ALA A 235 -16.59 7.97 -20.85
N LYS A 236 -15.32 8.06 -20.43
CA LYS A 236 -14.15 7.55 -21.19
C LYS A 236 -13.85 6.09 -20.92
N ALA A 237 -14.34 5.54 -19.80
CA ALA A 237 -14.10 4.15 -19.44
C ALA A 237 -14.85 3.20 -20.37
N ASP A 238 -14.18 2.12 -20.79
CA ASP A 238 -14.82 1.04 -21.54
C ASP A 238 -15.74 0.22 -20.62
N GLN A 239 -17.03 0.55 -20.68
CA GLN A 239 -18.05 -0.09 -19.83
C GLN A 239 -18.36 -1.54 -20.25
N SER A 240 -17.75 -2.06 -21.31
CA SER A 240 -17.86 -3.48 -21.69
C SER A 240 -16.92 -4.39 -20.87
N LYS A 241 -15.95 -3.78 -20.18
CA LYS A 241 -14.92 -4.45 -19.36
C LYS A 241 -15.05 -4.08 -17.89
N PRO A 242 -14.44 -4.87 -16.98
CA PRO A 242 -14.32 -4.45 -15.59
C PRO A 242 -13.61 -3.11 -15.47
N VAL A 243 -14.24 -2.15 -14.79
CA VAL A 243 -13.69 -0.81 -14.56
C VAL A 243 -12.92 -0.83 -13.24
N ASN A 244 -11.62 -0.53 -13.29
CA ASN A 244 -10.83 -0.36 -12.07
C ASN A 244 -11.13 1.00 -11.43
N VAL A 245 -11.37 0.99 -10.14
CA VAL A 245 -11.64 2.17 -9.34
C VAL A 245 -10.70 2.17 -8.14
N LEU A 246 -9.86 3.21 -8.04
CA LEU A 246 -9.04 3.42 -6.86
C LEU A 246 -9.89 4.08 -5.77
N VAL A 247 -10.09 3.36 -4.70
CA VAL A 247 -10.96 3.78 -3.59
C VAL A 247 -10.13 3.89 -2.33
N ARG A 248 -10.34 4.96 -1.56
CA ARG A 248 -9.84 5.09 -0.20
C ARG A 248 -10.99 4.84 0.78
N ARG A 249 -10.74 3.98 1.74
CA ARG A 249 -11.61 3.71 2.89
C ARG A 249 -10.79 3.95 4.16
N ASP A 250 -11.21 4.89 4.99
CA ASP A 250 -10.46 5.33 6.17
C ASP A 250 -9.01 5.72 5.81
N ALA A 251 -8.03 5.01 6.36
CA ALA A 251 -6.61 5.24 6.10
C ALA A 251 -6.06 4.48 4.87
N TRP A 252 -6.85 3.58 4.24
CA TRP A 252 -6.36 2.64 3.24
C TRP A 252 -6.92 2.92 1.86
N ALA A 253 -6.07 2.89 0.84
CA ALA A 253 -6.49 2.89 -0.55
C ALA A 253 -6.32 1.49 -1.16
N GLN A 254 -7.30 1.09 -1.98
CA GLN A 254 -7.32 -0.19 -2.68
C GLN A 254 -8.00 -0.03 -4.05
N TYR A 255 -7.67 -0.91 -4.98
CA TYR A 255 -8.40 -1.01 -6.23
C TYR A 255 -9.60 -1.92 -6.08
N LEU A 256 -10.76 -1.47 -6.57
CA LEU A 256 -11.96 -2.28 -6.74
C LEU A 256 -12.25 -2.42 -8.24
N LEU A 257 -12.65 -3.62 -8.66
CA LEU A 257 -13.05 -3.91 -10.03
C LEU A 257 -14.57 -3.98 -10.12
N ILE A 258 -15.17 -2.96 -10.70
CA ILE A 258 -16.62 -2.91 -10.90
C ILE A 258 -16.94 -3.47 -12.28
N ARG A 259 -17.77 -4.52 -12.31
CA ARG A 259 -18.29 -5.10 -13.57
C ARG A 259 -19.64 -4.47 -13.87
N PRO A 260 -19.74 -3.58 -14.87
CA PRO A 260 -21.00 -2.94 -15.23
C PRO A 260 -22.09 -3.96 -15.54
N GLN A 261 -23.35 -3.63 -15.25
CA GLN A 261 -24.47 -4.42 -15.73
C GLN A 261 -24.69 -4.13 -17.22
N LYS A 262 -24.82 -5.23 -17.99
CA LYS A 262 -25.29 -5.16 -19.36
C LYS A 262 -26.76 -4.74 -19.41
#